data_97cc952aaa0d23ecd961af802b2f3225
#
_entry.id   97cc952aaa0d23ecd961af802b2f3225
#
_cell.length_a   1.000
_cell.length_b   1.000
_cell.length_c   1.000
_cell.angle_alpha   90.00
_cell.angle_beta   90.00
_cell.angle_gamma   90.00
#
_symmetry.space_group_name_H-M   'P 1'
#
loop_
_entity.id
_entity.type
_entity.pdbx_description
1 polymer ?
#
loop_
_entity_poly.entity_id
_entity_poly.type
_entity_poly.pdbx_seq_one_letter_code
_entity_poly.pdbx_strand_id
1 'polypeptide(L)'
;VRTLLLTVLLVLTAVTAPAGARAAAAEEQDLLDQLRAVPGLTVVSETQPAGYRFFVLSYTQPVDHRDPRKGTFQQRLTLLHRATDVPVVLYTGGYGLAVQPAPSRTEPTRILDANQVSVEHRFFRSSRPAPADWRDLNIWQEATDEHRIVQALKMIYQGRWIQTGASKGGMTSVYHRRFYPGDVDGVVAYVAPDDPVNQLDRDYDRFFAEVGTAPCRQALETVQRQALLRRDRMVPLLEADAARNGYTFTRTLGSADRSYEMTVLDTVWAFWQYSTAADCASVPPATATDEQLYAWIDNVAFFGFYTDQGLEYYWPYYHQAATQLGWPDLAFAHLRGLTRYRDLYQPNSVLPAELRARHQPLPMLDVDLWVRTQSERMMFVYGQNDPWSAERFTPSGRDSYLYVVPGANHGANIASLPDAEQREAIATLRRWVGGTSLLRSPGTATLPDDDMLVHRRPA
;
A
#
# COMPACT_ATOMS: atom_id res chain seq x y z
N VAL A 1 -72.16 19.51 -48.07
CA VAL A 1 -70.77 19.37 -47.69
C VAL A 1 -70.67 19.79 -46.24
N ARG A 2 -70.57 18.83 -45.28
CA ARG A 2 -70.34 19.08 -43.84
C ARG A 2 -68.90 18.67 -43.52
N THR A 3 -68.08 19.62 -43.10
CA THR A 3 -66.69 19.42 -42.67
C THR A 3 -66.71 19.06 -41.15
N LEU A 4 -66.26 17.85 -40.83
CA LEU A 4 -65.99 17.45 -39.44
C LEU A 4 -64.60 17.92 -39.04
N LEU A 5 -64.51 18.78 -38.04
CA LEU A 5 -63.23 19.10 -37.31
C LEU A 5 -62.99 18.08 -36.24
N LEU A 6 -61.94 17.28 -36.38
CA LEU A 6 -61.43 16.38 -35.35
C LEU A 6 -60.50 17.17 -34.45
N THR A 7 -60.86 17.38 -33.17
CA THR A 7 -60.02 17.97 -32.14
C THR A 7 -59.22 16.84 -31.46
N VAL A 8 -57.92 16.75 -31.71
CA VAL A 8 -57.03 15.81 -31.02
C VAL A 8 -56.65 16.42 -29.68
N LEU A 9 -57.13 15.84 -28.59
CA LEU A 9 -56.75 16.20 -27.22
C LEU A 9 -55.42 15.44 -26.86
N LEU A 10 -54.31 16.18 -26.85
CA LEU A 10 -53.03 15.64 -26.33
C LEU A 10 -53.09 15.63 -24.79
N VAL A 11 -53.29 14.46 -24.20
CA VAL A 11 -53.12 14.27 -22.76
C VAL A 11 -51.65 14.08 -22.42
N LEU A 12 -50.97 15.13 -21.95
CA LEU A 12 -49.65 15.03 -21.35
C LEU A 12 -49.77 14.32 -19.98
N THR A 13 -49.48 13.03 -19.92
CA THR A 13 -49.28 12.35 -18.64
C THR A 13 -47.93 12.79 -18.08
N ALA A 14 -47.94 13.71 -17.13
CA ALA A 14 -46.77 14.02 -16.30
C ALA A 14 -46.48 12.81 -15.41
N VAL A 15 -45.45 12.02 -15.77
CA VAL A 15 -44.92 10.96 -14.91
C VAL A 15 -44.23 11.64 -13.74
N THR A 16 -44.91 11.74 -12.62
CA THR A 16 -44.31 12.22 -11.35
C THR A 16 -43.47 11.11 -10.78
N ALA A 17 -42.13 11.32 -10.68
CA ALA A 17 -41.24 10.41 -9.99
C ALA A 17 -41.71 10.22 -8.50
N PRO A 18 -41.60 9.01 -7.92
CA PRO A 18 -42.00 8.75 -6.56
C PRO A 18 -41.20 9.62 -5.57
N ALA A 19 -41.82 10.04 -4.48
CA ALA A 19 -41.24 10.97 -3.51
C ALA A 19 -39.85 10.50 -2.99
N GLY A 20 -39.64 9.20 -2.83
CA GLY A 20 -38.34 8.61 -2.46
C GLY A 20 -37.24 8.83 -3.50
N ALA A 21 -37.54 8.78 -4.80
CA ALA A 21 -36.55 9.04 -5.85
C ALA A 21 -36.17 10.53 -5.91
N ARG A 22 -37.09 11.44 -5.59
CA ARG A 22 -36.79 12.88 -5.50
C ARG A 22 -35.96 13.23 -4.29
N ALA A 23 -36.17 12.57 -3.13
CA ALA A 23 -35.39 12.77 -1.92
C ALA A 23 -33.95 12.26 -2.13
N ALA A 24 -33.78 11.06 -2.71
CA ALA A 24 -32.46 10.52 -3.05
C ALA A 24 -31.69 11.40 -4.04
N ALA A 25 -32.34 11.89 -5.10
CA ALA A 25 -31.72 12.79 -6.07
C ALA A 25 -31.33 14.14 -5.47
N ALA A 26 -32.08 14.64 -4.48
CA ALA A 26 -31.76 15.88 -3.76
C ALA A 26 -30.56 15.68 -2.82
N GLU A 27 -30.46 14.54 -2.14
CA GLU A 27 -29.32 14.18 -1.30
C GLU A 27 -28.05 13.96 -2.11
N GLU A 28 -28.15 13.34 -3.29
CA GLU A 28 -27.05 13.16 -4.24
C GLU A 28 -26.52 14.50 -4.76
N GLN A 29 -27.39 15.44 -5.15
CA GLN A 29 -27.00 16.75 -5.60
C GLN A 29 -26.35 17.56 -4.49
N ASP A 30 -26.87 17.47 -3.28
CA ASP A 30 -26.34 18.16 -2.11
C ASP A 30 -24.89 17.69 -1.78
N LEU A 31 -24.59 16.37 -1.82
CA LEU A 31 -23.21 15.86 -1.60
C LEU A 31 -22.23 16.39 -2.65
N LEU A 32 -22.61 16.38 -3.94
CA LEU A 32 -21.74 16.86 -5.00
C LEU A 32 -21.43 18.37 -4.83
N ASP A 33 -22.42 19.14 -4.42
CA ASP A 33 -22.28 20.56 -4.15
C ASP A 33 -21.42 20.82 -2.89
N GLN A 34 -21.57 20.00 -1.85
CA GLN A 34 -20.70 20.02 -0.66
C GLN A 34 -19.24 19.72 -1.02
N LEU A 35 -18.98 18.67 -1.84
CA LEU A 35 -17.62 18.33 -2.27
C LEU A 35 -17.00 19.49 -3.08
N ARG A 36 -17.75 20.11 -3.98
CA ARG A 36 -17.31 21.26 -4.79
C ARG A 36 -17.04 22.51 -3.94
N ALA A 37 -17.73 22.64 -2.81
CA ALA A 37 -17.56 23.76 -1.89
C ALA A 37 -16.29 23.61 -0.99
N VAL A 38 -15.68 22.43 -0.92
CA VAL A 38 -14.45 22.23 -0.14
C VAL A 38 -13.28 22.95 -0.81
N PRO A 39 -12.64 23.93 -0.12
CA PRO A 39 -11.54 24.69 -0.71
C PRO A 39 -10.36 23.78 -1.12
N GLY A 40 -9.94 23.92 -2.36
CA GLY A 40 -8.82 23.14 -2.92
C GLY A 40 -9.18 21.73 -3.41
N LEU A 41 -10.43 21.26 -3.21
CA LEU A 41 -10.92 19.98 -3.72
C LEU A 41 -11.54 20.17 -5.11
N THR A 42 -11.24 19.27 -6.02
CA THR A 42 -11.82 19.22 -7.37
C THR A 42 -12.41 17.83 -7.61
N VAL A 43 -13.66 17.77 -8.04
CA VAL A 43 -14.30 16.54 -8.49
C VAL A 43 -13.91 16.31 -9.96
N VAL A 44 -13.13 15.25 -10.21
CA VAL A 44 -12.65 14.90 -11.57
C VAL A 44 -13.66 14.05 -12.29
N SER A 45 -14.23 13.04 -11.64
CA SER A 45 -15.26 12.18 -12.20
C SER A 45 -16.10 11.54 -11.08
N GLU A 46 -17.28 11.07 -11.48
CA GLU A 46 -18.21 10.34 -10.62
C GLU A 46 -18.76 9.13 -11.36
N THR A 47 -18.91 8.00 -10.65
CA THR A 47 -19.64 6.81 -11.09
C THR A 47 -20.49 6.28 -9.92
N GLN A 48 -21.54 5.52 -10.22
CA GLN A 48 -22.48 5.01 -9.22
C GLN A 48 -22.51 3.48 -9.22
N PRO A 49 -21.49 2.83 -8.62
CA PRO A 49 -21.53 1.38 -8.40
C PRO A 49 -22.63 1.02 -7.37
N ALA A 50 -23.16 -0.19 -7.43
CA ALA A 50 -24.29 -0.62 -6.62
C ALA A 50 -24.14 -0.29 -5.12
N GLY A 51 -25.04 0.57 -4.60
CA GLY A 51 -25.09 0.98 -3.19
C GLY A 51 -24.07 2.03 -2.76
N TYR A 52 -23.27 2.59 -3.71
CA TYR A 52 -22.25 3.61 -3.46
C TYR A 52 -22.26 4.68 -4.55
N ARG A 53 -21.62 5.81 -4.22
CA ARG A 53 -21.10 6.76 -5.22
C ARG A 53 -19.58 6.74 -5.17
N PHE A 54 -18.94 6.71 -6.32
CA PHE A 54 -17.49 6.67 -6.41
C PHE A 54 -16.97 7.88 -7.14
N PHE A 55 -16.13 8.66 -6.47
CA PHE A 55 -15.54 9.89 -7.01
C PHE A 55 -14.03 9.72 -7.19
N VAL A 56 -13.52 10.20 -8.30
CA VAL A 56 -12.11 10.53 -8.47
C VAL A 56 -11.98 12.02 -8.19
N LEU A 57 -11.09 12.34 -7.27
CA LEU A 57 -10.89 13.68 -6.74
C LEU A 57 -9.44 14.12 -6.88
N SER A 58 -9.22 15.43 -6.86
CA SER A 58 -7.90 16.04 -6.77
C SER A 58 -7.93 17.10 -5.66
N TYR A 59 -6.89 17.12 -4.82
CA TYR A 59 -6.77 18.09 -3.74
C TYR A 59 -5.47 18.90 -3.84
N THR A 60 -5.58 20.22 -3.71
CA THR A 60 -4.43 21.13 -3.80
C THR A 60 -3.60 21.09 -2.53
N GLN A 61 -2.36 20.60 -2.64
CA GLN A 61 -1.39 20.49 -1.55
C GLN A 61 -0.20 21.45 -1.75
N PRO A 62 0.37 22.05 -0.69
CA PRO A 62 1.67 22.70 -0.78
C PRO A 62 2.76 21.69 -1.14
N VAL A 63 3.70 22.09 -1.97
CA VAL A 63 4.92 21.31 -2.23
C VAL A 63 5.68 21.09 -0.92
N ASP A 64 5.81 22.14 -0.13
CA ASP A 64 6.40 22.12 1.21
C ASP A 64 5.43 22.79 2.21
N HIS A 65 4.93 22.01 3.17
CA HIS A 65 4.01 22.53 4.20
C HIS A 65 4.65 23.53 5.15
N ARG A 66 5.99 23.56 5.23
CA ARG A 66 6.74 24.55 6.03
C ARG A 66 6.99 25.85 5.28
N ASP A 67 6.99 25.79 3.94
CA ASP A 67 7.10 26.98 3.08
C ASP A 67 6.12 26.91 1.89
N PRO A 68 4.84 27.25 2.09
CA PRO A 68 3.83 27.20 1.03
C PRO A 68 4.15 28.11 -0.18
N ARG A 69 5.12 29.03 -0.07
CA ARG A 69 5.56 29.89 -1.18
C ARG A 69 6.31 29.10 -2.26
N LYS A 70 6.77 27.87 -1.98
CA LYS A 70 7.37 26.96 -2.97
C LYS A 70 6.38 26.48 -4.04
N GLY A 71 5.09 26.80 -3.90
CA GLY A 71 4.04 26.41 -4.83
C GLY A 71 3.20 25.24 -4.34
N THR A 72 2.36 24.72 -5.24
CA THR A 72 1.40 23.65 -4.94
C THR A 72 1.48 22.55 -5.98
N PHE A 73 0.96 21.37 -5.64
CA PHE A 73 0.70 20.28 -6.57
C PHE A 73 -0.70 19.74 -6.38
N GLN A 74 -1.16 18.93 -7.32
CA GLN A 74 -2.46 18.27 -7.23
C GLN A 74 -2.26 16.84 -6.74
N GLN A 75 -2.79 16.53 -5.56
CA GLN A 75 -2.77 15.19 -5.01
C GLN A 75 -4.06 14.45 -5.39
N ARG A 76 -3.94 13.29 -6.00
CA ARG A 76 -5.07 12.46 -6.40
C ARG A 76 -5.58 11.63 -5.23
N LEU A 77 -6.90 11.53 -5.12
CA LEU A 77 -7.57 10.65 -4.18
C LEU A 77 -8.89 10.14 -4.77
N THR A 78 -9.46 9.12 -4.17
CA THR A 78 -10.81 8.65 -4.48
C THR A 78 -11.68 8.66 -3.23
N LEU A 79 -12.98 8.81 -3.42
CA LEU A 79 -13.98 8.70 -2.39
C LEU A 79 -15.02 7.68 -2.83
N LEU A 80 -15.15 6.58 -2.07
CA LEU A 80 -16.25 5.66 -2.14
C LEU A 80 -17.26 6.07 -1.06
N HIS A 81 -18.31 6.77 -1.47
CA HIS A 81 -19.34 7.27 -0.57
C HIS A 81 -20.46 6.26 -0.40
N ARG A 82 -20.80 5.96 0.85
CA ARG A 82 -21.91 5.11 1.27
C ARG A 82 -23.06 5.93 1.84
N ALA A 83 -22.78 6.80 2.82
CA ALA A 83 -23.69 7.73 3.45
C ALA A 83 -22.90 8.73 4.32
N THR A 84 -23.47 9.88 4.65
CA THR A 84 -22.80 10.90 5.48
C THR A 84 -22.77 10.55 6.98
N ASP A 85 -23.64 9.66 7.42
CA ASP A 85 -23.83 9.24 8.81
C ASP A 85 -23.09 7.94 9.21
N VAL A 86 -22.34 7.34 8.29
CA VAL A 86 -21.51 6.16 8.57
C VAL A 86 -20.02 6.52 8.74
N PRO A 87 -19.20 5.66 9.37
CA PRO A 87 -17.77 5.91 9.52
C PRO A 87 -17.05 6.14 8.20
N VAL A 88 -15.86 6.75 8.26
CA VAL A 88 -14.96 6.89 7.12
C VAL A 88 -13.70 6.07 7.39
N VAL A 89 -13.26 5.31 6.39
CA VAL A 89 -11.95 4.67 6.36
C VAL A 89 -11.02 5.48 5.46
N LEU A 90 -9.99 6.08 6.05
CA LEU A 90 -8.88 6.66 5.32
C LEU A 90 -7.91 5.55 4.96
N TYR A 91 -7.72 5.30 3.67
CA TYR A 91 -6.82 4.28 3.14
C TYR A 91 -5.64 4.89 2.40
N THR A 92 -4.46 4.41 2.70
CA THR A 92 -3.26 4.66 1.90
C THR A 92 -2.51 3.36 1.64
N GLY A 93 -2.17 3.11 0.37
CA GLY A 93 -1.25 2.04 0.01
C GLY A 93 0.22 2.45 0.22
N GLY A 94 0.49 3.74 0.49
CA GLY A 94 1.84 4.29 0.55
C GLY A 94 2.49 4.49 -0.83
N TYR A 95 1.74 4.26 -1.91
CA TYR A 95 2.17 4.32 -3.32
C TYR A 95 1.17 5.11 -4.17
N GLY A 96 1.25 4.96 -5.49
CA GLY A 96 0.28 5.54 -6.41
C GLY A 96 -1.04 4.78 -6.43
N LEU A 97 -2.14 5.47 -6.68
CA LEU A 97 -3.40 4.83 -7.03
C LEU A 97 -3.33 4.29 -8.48
N ALA A 98 -4.21 3.38 -8.84
CA ALA A 98 -4.33 2.91 -10.22
C ALA A 98 -4.54 4.09 -11.18
N VAL A 99 -4.09 3.97 -12.43
CA VAL A 99 -4.26 5.04 -13.45
C VAL A 99 -5.75 5.33 -13.67
N GLN A 100 -6.54 4.26 -13.71
CA GLN A 100 -7.99 4.32 -13.73
C GLN A 100 -8.51 3.63 -12.47
N PRO A 101 -8.67 4.38 -11.35
CA PRO A 101 -9.10 3.77 -10.10
C PRO A 101 -10.53 3.25 -10.23
N ALA A 102 -10.72 2.02 -9.79
CA ALA A 102 -12.02 1.37 -9.71
C ALA A 102 -12.51 1.33 -8.25
N PRO A 103 -13.82 1.29 -8.02
CA PRO A 103 -14.37 1.16 -6.67
C PRO A 103 -14.00 -0.21 -6.08
N SER A 104 -13.32 -0.19 -4.93
CA SER A 104 -12.96 -1.36 -4.13
C SER A 104 -13.08 -1.03 -2.65
N ARG A 105 -13.12 -2.04 -1.78
CA ARG A 105 -13.26 -1.86 -0.34
C ARG A 105 -12.14 -2.56 0.41
N THR A 106 -11.41 -1.82 1.23
CA THR A 106 -10.47 -2.41 2.19
C THR A 106 -11.22 -3.27 3.23
N GLU A 107 -10.50 -4.15 3.92
CA GLU A 107 -11.10 -4.99 4.95
C GLU A 107 -11.81 -4.17 6.05
N PRO A 108 -11.22 -3.10 6.63
CA PRO A 108 -11.94 -2.24 7.58
C PRO A 108 -13.18 -1.57 6.98
N THR A 109 -13.15 -1.16 5.71
CA THR A 109 -14.32 -0.59 5.03
C THR A 109 -15.48 -1.58 4.95
N ARG A 110 -15.18 -2.86 4.67
CA ARG A 110 -16.20 -3.95 4.65
C ARG A 110 -16.73 -4.25 6.04
N ILE A 111 -15.85 -4.40 7.04
CA ILE A 111 -16.22 -4.72 8.43
C ILE A 111 -17.15 -3.65 9.01
N LEU A 112 -16.95 -2.37 8.64
CA LEU A 112 -17.68 -1.23 9.16
C LEU A 112 -18.83 -0.76 8.26
N ASP A 113 -18.99 -1.31 7.05
CA ASP A 113 -19.89 -0.78 6.00
C ASP A 113 -19.72 0.73 5.80
N ALA A 114 -18.47 1.18 5.74
CA ALA A 114 -18.05 2.57 5.83
C ALA A 114 -17.90 3.24 4.46
N ASN A 115 -17.76 4.58 4.48
CA ASN A 115 -17.14 5.32 3.37
C ASN A 115 -15.66 5.00 3.31
N GLN A 116 -15.03 5.17 2.13
CA GLN A 116 -13.58 5.02 1.99
C GLN A 116 -12.98 6.20 1.22
N VAL A 117 -11.95 6.80 1.79
CA VAL A 117 -11.10 7.79 1.11
C VAL A 117 -9.76 7.12 0.85
N SER A 118 -9.38 6.93 -0.42
CA SER A 118 -8.09 6.35 -0.80
C SER A 118 -7.18 7.45 -1.34
N VAL A 119 -5.98 7.60 -0.76
CA VAL A 119 -5.06 8.69 -1.05
C VAL A 119 -3.85 8.19 -1.83
N GLU A 120 -3.52 8.85 -2.96
CA GLU A 120 -2.27 8.67 -3.66
C GLU A 120 -1.15 9.36 -2.88
N HIS A 121 -0.09 8.61 -2.56
CA HIS A 121 1.06 9.16 -1.85
C HIS A 121 1.78 10.22 -2.71
N ARG A 122 2.24 11.34 -2.08
CA ARG A 122 3.04 12.34 -2.79
C ARG A 122 4.22 11.71 -3.52
N PHE A 123 4.66 12.31 -4.62
CA PHE A 123 5.70 11.84 -5.53
C PHE A 123 5.35 10.62 -6.38
N PHE A 124 4.22 9.97 -6.17
CA PHE A 124 3.75 8.91 -7.05
C PHE A 124 2.87 9.46 -8.17
N ARG A 125 3.02 8.91 -9.37
CA ARG A 125 2.19 9.21 -10.55
C ARG A 125 1.87 10.71 -10.70
N SER A 126 0.57 11.06 -10.69
CA SER A 126 0.08 12.43 -10.86
C SER A 126 0.27 13.31 -9.62
N SER A 127 0.50 12.72 -8.45
CA SER A 127 0.72 13.44 -7.20
C SER A 127 2.19 13.82 -6.96
N ARG A 128 2.96 13.99 -8.05
CA ARG A 128 4.34 14.44 -7.99
C ARG A 128 4.42 15.95 -8.22
N PRO A 129 5.02 16.73 -7.28
CA PRO A 129 5.33 18.14 -7.52
C PRO A 129 6.23 18.34 -8.74
N ALA A 130 6.04 19.44 -9.46
CA ALA A 130 6.89 19.81 -10.60
C ALA A 130 7.31 21.28 -10.51
N PRO A 131 8.61 21.60 -10.34
CA PRO A 131 9.73 20.66 -10.18
C PRO A 131 9.69 19.88 -8.86
N ALA A 132 10.21 18.64 -8.85
CA ALA A 132 10.27 17.81 -7.67
C ALA A 132 11.55 18.09 -6.86
N ASP A 133 11.39 18.58 -5.64
CA ASP A 133 12.49 18.56 -4.66
C ASP A 133 12.33 17.33 -3.77
N TRP A 134 13.21 16.33 -3.94
CA TRP A 134 13.11 15.06 -3.23
C TRP A 134 13.30 15.17 -1.71
N ARG A 135 13.80 16.32 -1.20
CA ARG A 135 13.86 16.62 0.24
C ARG A 135 12.47 16.83 0.83
N ASP A 136 11.48 17.18 0.00
CA ASP A 136 10.08 17.33 0.40
C ASP A 136 9.33 15.98 0.40
N LEU A 137 9.98 14.87 0.00
CA LEU A 137 9.48 13.50 0.16
C LEU A 137 9.95 12.93 1.50
N ASN A 138 9.23 13.22 2.55
CA ASN A 138 9.52 12.73 3.90
C ASN A 138 8.22 12.43 4.67
N ILE A 139 8.33 11.65 5.75
CA ILE A 139 7.16 11.14 6.49
C ILE A 139 6.29 12.25 7.09
N TRP A 140 6.87 13.40 7.49
CA TRP A 140 6.08 14.50 8.04
C TRP A 140 5.27 15.23 6.96
N GLN A 141 5.85 15.44 5.78
CA GLN A 141 5.15 16.07 4.65
C GLN A 141 3.95 15.23 4.21
N GLU A 142 4.14 13.91 4.09
CA GLU A 142 3.06 12.98 3.74
C GLU A 142 1.96 12.95 4.81
N ALA A 143 2.34 12.83 6.08
CA ALA A 143 1.37 12.89 7.17
C ALA A 143 0.57 14.20 7.17
N THR A 144 1.21 15.31 6.77
CA THR A 144 0.55 16.62 6.67
C THR A 144 -0.38 16.70 5.47
N ASP A 145 -0.05 16.03 4.36
CA ASP A 145 -0.99 15.89 3.23
C ASP A 145 -2.28 15.18 3.67
N GLU A 146 -2.14 14.03 4.34
CA GLU A 146 -3.29 13.27 4.85
C GLU A 146 -4.10 14.07 5.88
N HIS A 147 -3.41 14.76 6.81
CA HIS A 147 -4.06 15.66 7.77
C HIS A 147 -4.97 16.69 7.08
N ARG A 148 -4.47 17.36 6.05
CA ARG A 148 -5.23 18.38 5.32
C ARG A 148 -6.44 17.79 4.60
N ILE A 149 -6.31 16.60 4.02
CA ILE A 149 -7.44 15.87 3.40
C ILE A 149 -8.49 15.52 4.45
N VAL A 150 -8.06 14.99 5.60
CA VAL A 150 -8.98 14.66 6.71
C VAL A 150 -9.72 15.90 7.19
N GLN A 151 -9.02 17.02 7.46
CA GLN A 151 -9.65 18.25 7.90
C GLN A 151 -10.65 18.81 6.87
N ALA A 152 -10.30 18.75 5.59
CA ALA A 152 -11.17 19.19 4.50
C ALA A 152 -12.45 18.34 4.39
N LEU A 153 -12.34 17.03 4.48
CA LEU A 153 -13.48 16.11 4.35
C LEU A 153 -14.31 15.98 5.64
N LYS A 154 -13.74 16.29 6.82
CA LYS A 154 -14.51 16.37 8.08
C LYS A 154 -15.57 17.48 8.08
N MET A 155 -15.50 18.44 7.15
CA MET A 155 -16.58 19.40 6.91
C MET A 155 -17.88 18.71 6.46
N ILE A 156 -17.75 17.56 5.77
CA ILE A 156 -18.87 16.76 5.27
C ILE A 156 -19.14 15.54 6.17
N TYR A 157 -18.07 14.82 6.53
CA TYR A 157 -18.13 13.56 7.28
C TYR A 157 -17.73 13.77 8.74
N GLN A 158 -18.68 14.11 9.57
CA GLN A 158 -18.48 14.41 11.00
C GLN A 158 -18.44 13.16 11.90
N GLY A 159 -18.63 11.97 11.30
CA GLY A 159 -18.58 10.69 12.00
C GLY A 159 -17.19 10.26 12.42
N ARG A 160 -17.06 9.00 12.83
CA ARG A 160 -15.79 8.40 13.25
C ARG A 160 -14.93 8.07 12.04
N TRP A 161 -13.62 8.20 12.23
CA TRP A 161 -12.61 7.92 11.21
C TRP A 161 -11.68 6.82 11.66
N ILE A 162 -11.44 5.84 10.80
CA ILE A 162 -10.41 4.81 10.96
C ILE A 162 -9.40 4.98 9.83
N GLN A 163 -8.12 4.84 10.13
CA GLN A 163 -7.10 4.79 9.09
C GLN A 163 -6.59 3.37 8.91
N THR A 164 -6.24 3.02 7.67
CA THR A 164 -5.68 1.71 7.34
C THR A 164 -4.70 1.77 6.18
N GLY A 165 -3.81 0.79 6.15
CA GLY A 165 -2.86 0.53 5.07
C GLY A 165 -2.08 -0.74 5.34
N ALA A 166 -1.46 -1.30 4.30
CA ALA A 166 -0.59 -2.45 4.41
C ALA A 166 0.84 -2.09 4.00
N SER A 167 1.83 -2.79 4.59
CA SER A 167 3.26 -2.59 4.25
C SER A 167 3.65 -1.11 4.43
N LYS A 168 4.20 -0.47 3.41
CA LYS A 168 4.48 0.97 3.40
C LYS A 168 3.24 1.82 3.74
N GLY A 169 2.05 1.43 3.28
CA GLY A 169 0.79 2.10 3.65
C GLY A 169 0.46 1.95 5.13
N GLY A 170 0.79 0.80 5.73
CA GLY A 170 0.71 0.59 7.17
C GLY A 170 1.66 1.52 7.94
N MET A 171 2.92 1.64 7.51
CA MET A 171 3.87 2.63 8.07
C MET A 171 3.33 4.05 7.95
N THR A 172 2.75 4.40 6.79
CA THR A 172 2.14 5.73 6.55
C THR A 172 1.02 6.00 7.55
N SER A 173 0.15 5.04 7.78
CA SER A 173 -0.93 5.16 8.78
C SER A 173 -0.38 5.35 10.20
N VAL A 174 0.73 4.70 10.53
CA VAL A 174 1.38 4.82 11.86
C VAL A 174 1.98 6.21 12.05
N TYR A 175 2.80 6.69 11.10
CA TYR A 175 3.43 8.00 11.27
C TYR A 175 2.42 9.16 11.12
N HIS A 176 1.35 9.01 10.32
CA HIS A 176 0.27 9.99 10.31
C HIS A 176 -0.37 10.10 11.70
N ARG A 177 -0.72 8.97 12.32
CA ARG A 177 -1.27 8.95 13.68
C ARG A 177 -0.33 9.56 14.71
N ARG A 178 1.00 9.35 14.57
CA ARG A 178 2.02 9.98 15.44
C ARG A 178 2.01 11.49 15.35
N PHE A 179 1.97 12.05 14.14
CA PHE A 179 2.02 13.50 13.95
C PHE A 179 0.66 14.18 14.16
N TYR A 180 -0.44 13.50 13.87
CA TYR A 180 -1.80 14.02 13.96
C TYR A 180 -2.75 13.08 14.72
N PRO A 181 -2.54 12.89 16.03
CA PRO A 181 -3.27 11.87 16.80
C PRO A 181 -4.79 12.12 16.92
N GLY A 182 -5.25 13.35 16.63
CA GLY A 182 -6.69 13.71 16.67
C GLY A 182 -7.42 13.52 15.34
N ASP A 183 -6.72 13.13 14.26
CA ASP A 183 -7.36 13.04 12.95
C ASP A 183 -8.27 11.83 12.77
N VAL A 184 -7.89 10.71 13.36
CA VAL A 184 -8.66 9.47 13.26
C VAL A 184 -8.91 8.87 14.65
N ASP A 185 -9.94 8.07 14.79
CA ASP A 185 -10.32 7.42 16.06
C ASP A 185 -9.57 6.13 16.33
N GLY A 186 -8.99 5.52 15.29
CA GLY A 186 -8.16 4.33 15.40
C GLY A 186 -7.40 4.04 14.11
N VAL A 187 -6.38 3.18 14.20
CA VAL A 187 -5.54 2.74 13.08
C VAL A 187 -5.51 1.23 13.02
N VAL A 188 -5.66 0.66 11.82
CA VAL A 188 -5.40 -0.75 11.53
C VAL A 188 -4.26 -0.82 10.53
N ALA A 189 -3.07 -1.20 10.99
CA ALA A 189 -1.86 -1.32 10.17
C ALA A 189 -1.55 -2.80 9.91
N TYR A 190 -1.52 -3.19 8.64
CA TYR A 190 -1.21 -4.55 8.22
C TYR A 190 0.24 -4.65 7.77
N VAL A 191 0.95 -5.66 8.23
CA VAL A 191 2.32 -6.04 7.81
C VAL A 191 3.25 -4.83 7.67
N ALA A 192 3.08 -3.85 8.56
CA ALA A 192 3.85 -2.60 8.59
C ALA A 192 5.21 -2.83 9.26
N PRO A 193 6.34 -2.77 8.54
CA PRO A 193 7.66 -2.92 9.13
C PRO A 193 8.03 -1.73 10.01
N ASP A 194 8.93 -1.98 10.98
CA ASP A 194 9.51 -0.96 11.86
C ASP A 194 11.01 -1.18 11.94
N ASP A 195 11.74 -0.67 10.96
CA ASP A 195 13.19 -0.81 10.81
C ASP A 195 13.88 0.57 10.81
N PRO A 196 13.89 1.28 11.95
CA PRO A 196 14.45 2.63 12.01
C PRO A 196 15.98 2.66 12.04
N VAL A 197 16.67 1.53 12.31
CA VAL A 197 18.13 1.46 12.48
C VAL A 197 18.71 0.28 11.70
N ASN A 198 19.00 0.48 10.43
CA ASN A 198 19.49 -0.52 9.47
C ASN A 198 20.73 -1.36 9.89
N GLN A 199 21.41 -1.06 10.98
CA GLN A 199 22.57 -1.83 11.47
C GLN A 199 22.20 -2.77 12.61
N LEU A 200 20.94 -2.88 13.00
CA LEU A 200 20.46 -3.71 14.10
C LEU A 200 19.55 -4.86 13.65
N ASP A 201 19.71 -5.34 12.47
CA ASP A 201 18.81 -6.21 11.71
C ASP A 201 18.91 -7.71 12.05
N ARG A 202 19.29 -8.03 13.28
CA ARG A 202 19.43 -9.42 13.73
C ARG A 202 18.11 -10.21 13.70
N ASP A 203 16.99 -9.52 13.76
CA ASP A 203 15.68 -10.15 13.73
C ASP A 203 15.34 -10.65 12.33
N TYR A 204 15.79 -9.98 11.27
CA TYR A 204 15.71 -10.50 9.91
C TYR A 204 16.59 -11.73 9.69
N ASP A 205 17.84 -11.71 10.13
CA ASP A 205 18.73 -12.87 10.04
C ASP A 205 18.16 -14.08 10.81
N ARG A 206 17.59 -13.83 12.02
CA ARG A 206 16.91 -14.86 12.80
C ARG A 206 15.68 -15.40 12.08
N PHE A 207 14.86 -14.52 11.51
CA PHE A 207 13.69 -14.91 10.73
C PHE A 207 14.08 -15.89 9.62
N PHE A 208 15.06 -15.56 8.78
CA PHE A 208 15.51 -16.44 7.69
C PHE A 208 16.18 -17.74 8.19
N ALA A 209 16.73 -17.74 9.38
CA ALA A 209 17.25 -18.97 10.01
C ALA A 209 16.15 -19.91 10.54
N GLU A 210 14.94 -19.38 10.81
CA GLU A 210 13.88 -20.13 11.51
C GLU A 210 12.62 -20.35 10.64
N VAL A 211 12.31 -19.48 9.66
CA VAL A 211 11.07 -19.52 8.87
C VAL A 211 10.88 -20.85 8.13
N GLY A 212 9.67 -21.37 8.15
CA GLY A 212 9.31 -22.62 7.48
C GLY A 212 10.08 -23.85 7.99
N THR A 213 10.36 -24.80 7.11
CA THR A 213 11.11 -26.03 7.45
C THR A 213 12.58 -25.92 7.04
N ALA A 214 13.48 -26.61 7.76
CA ALA A 214 14.90 -26.62 7.41
C ALA A 214 15.17 -27.11 5.96
N PRO A 215 14.50 -28.16 5.42
CA PRO A 215 14.66 -28.52 4.02
C PRO A 215 14.26 -27.41 3.04
N CYS A 216 13.20 -26.65 3.33
CA CYS A 216 12.78 -25.53 2.48
C CYS A 216 13.85 -24.42 2.48
N ARG A 217 14.35 -24.02 3.63
CA ARG A 217 15.42 -23.01 3.74
C ARG A 217 16.66 -23.40 2.95
N GLN A 218 17.11 -24.67 3.11
CA GLN A 218 18.25 -25.22 2.38
C GLN A 218 18.03 -25.25 0.87
N ALA A 219 16.80 -25.57 0.42
CA ALA A 219 16.47 -25.53 -1.01
C ALA A 219 16.55 -24.11 -1.58
N LEU A 220 15.99 -23.12 -0.88
CA LEU A 220 16.03 -21.70 -1.27
C LEU A 220 17.48 -21.15 -1.30
N GLU A 221 18.27 -21.44 -0.26
CA GLU A 221 19.71 -21.10 -0.23
C GLU A 221 20.47 -21.77 -1.40
N THR A 222 20.12 -23.02 -1.72
CA THR A 222 20.72 -23.74 -2.86
C THR A 222 20.39 -23.04 -4.17
N VAL A 223 19.15 -22.57 -4.38
CA VAL A 223 18.79 -21.79 -5.57
C VAL A 223 19.65 -20.55 -5.71
N GLN A 224 19.80 -19.73 -4.68
CA GLN A 224 20.63 -18.53 -4.72
C GLN A 224 22.10 -18.89 -5.04
N ARG A 225 22.64 -19.91 -4.36
CA ARG A 225 24.02 -20.37 -4.61
C ARG A 225 24.22 -20.86 -6.05
N GLN A 226 23.31 -21.72 -6.56
CA GLN A 226 23.39 -22.23 -7.93
C GLN A 226 23.25 -21.11 -8.97
N ALA A 227 22.37 -20.16 -8.73
CA ALA A 227 22.23 -18.98 -9.59
C ALA A 227 23.56 -18.18 -9.67
N LEU A 228 24.18 -17.88 -8.53
CA LEU A 228 25.45 -17.15 -8.54
C LEU A 228 26.63 -17.95 -9.11
N LEU A 229 26.70 -19.26 -8.87
CA LEU A 229 27.73 -20.14 -9.45
C LEU A 229 27.61 -20.28 -10.97
N ARG A 230 26.39 -20.18 -11.51
CA ARG A 230 26.09 -20.29 -12.95
C ARG A 230 25.92 -18.93 -13.63
N ARG A 231 26.30 -17.85 -12.98
CA ARG A 231 26.10 -16.46 -13.42
C ARG A 231 26.47 -16.23 -14.88
N ASP A 232 27.61 -16.74 -15.32
CA ASP A 232 28.12 -16.52 -16.68
C ASP A 232 27.19 -17.12 -17.77
N ARG A 233 26.32 -18.07 -17.41
CA ARG A 233 25.29 -18.63 -18.28
C ARG A 233 23.91 -18.01 -18.04
N MET A 234 23.64 -17.54 -16.82
CA MET A 234 22.35 -16.98 -16.43
C MET A 234 22.17 -15.52 -16.83
N VAL A 235 23.24 -14.70 -16.74
CA VAL A 235 23.18 -13.28 -17.15
C VAL A 235 22.82 -13.13 -18.63
N PRO A 236 23.36 -13.92 -19.59
CA PRO A 236 22.89 -13.89 -20.97
C PRO A 236 21.40 -14.18 -21.16
N LEU A 237 20.77 -14.98 -20.29
CA LEU A 237 19.30 -15.19 -20.32
C LEU A 237 18.56 -13.91 -19.96
N LEU A 238 19.02 -13.20 -18.93
CA LEU A 238 18.47 -11.89 -18.55
C LEU A 238 18.68 -10.85 -19.67
N GLU A 239 19.85 -10.80 -20.30
CA GLU A 239 20.12 -9.87 -21.40
C GLU A 239 19.22 -10.14 -22.62
N ALA A 240 19.00 -11.42 -22.93
CA ALA A 240 18.09 -11.83 -24.00
C ALA A 240 16.63 -11.47 -23.67
N ASP A 241 16.23 -11.64 -22.41
CA ASP A 241 14.90 -11.23 -21.94
C ASP A 241 14.71 -9.72 -21.96
N ALA A 242 15.70 -8.99 -21.48
CA ALA A 242 15.74 -7.52 -21.54
C ALA A 242 15.62 -6.99 -22.97
N ALA A 243 16.35 -7.60 -23.92
CA ALA A 243 16.26 -7.23 -25.33
C ALA A 243 14.85 -7.43 -25.91
N ARG A 244 14.16 -8.50 -25.54
CA ARG A 244 12.77 -8.77 -25.97
C ARG A 244 11.76 -7.78 -25.39
N ASN A 245 11.95 -7.33 -24.15
CA ASN A 245 11.01 -6.49 -23.41
C ASN A 245 11.39 -5.00 -23.41
N GLY A 246 12.51 -4.62 -24.03
CA GLY A 246 12.98 -3.23 -24.04
C GLY A 246 13.51 -2.75 -22.68
N TYR A 247 13.97 -3.65 -21.83
CA TYR A 247 14.50 -3.32 -20.51
C TYR A 247 15.94 -2.78 -20.60
N THR A 248 16.26 -1.84 -19.71
CA THR A 248 17.59 -1.28 -19.54
C THR A 248 18.02 -1.33 -18.07
N PHE A 249 19.33 -1.14 -17.81
CA PHE A 249 19.91 -1.23 -16.47
C PHE A 249 20.83 -0.06 -16.13
N THR A 250 21.04 0.85 -17.06
CA THR A 250 22.14 1.83 -17.01
C THR A 250 21.89 2.98 -16.06
N ARG A 251 20.64 3.32 -15.80
CA ARG A 251 20.25 4.47 -15.00
C ARG A 251 20.34 4.20 -13.50
N THR A 252 20.06 2.97 -13.08
CA THR A 252 19.96 2.59 -11.65
C THR A 252 21.11 1.68 -11.26
N LEU A 253 21.03 0.41 -11.60
CA LEU A 253 22.00 -0.62 -11.20
C LEU A 253 23.29 -0.60 -12.02
N GLY A 254 23.27 -0.06 -13.23
CA GLY A 254 24.43 0.16 -14.08
C GLY A 254 24.77 -0.99 -15.04
N SER A 255 24.29 -2.22 -14.79
CA SER A 255 24.49 -3.38 -15.67
C SER A 255 23.48 -4.49 -15.43
N ALA A 256 23.29 -5.36 -16.43
CA ALA A 256 22.50 -6.58 -16.29
C ALA A 256 23.06 -7.52 -15.21
N ASP A 257 24.38 -7.62 -15.07
CA ASP A 257 25.03 -8.47 -14.05
C ASP A 257 24.73 -7.99 -12.62
N ARG A 258 24.66 -6.67 -12.37
CA ARG A 258 24.25 -6.13 -11.08
C ARG A 258 22.76 -6.34 -10.81
N SER A 259 21.92 -6.15 -11.83
CA SER A 259 20.47 -6.42 -11.75
C SER A 259 20.21 -7.90 -11.47
N TYR A 260 20.91 -8.79 -12.14
CA TYR A 260 20.88 -10.22 -11.90
C TYR A 260 21.20 -10.56 -10.44
N GLU A 261 22.34 -10.07 -9.93
CA GLU A 261 22.74 -10.34 -8.53
C GLU A 261 21.72 -9.78 -7.55
N MET A 262 21.18 -8.57 -7.77
CA MET A 262 20.13 -7.98 -6.93
C MET A 262 18.90 -8.88 -6.89
N THR A 263 18.41 -9.36 -8.03
CA THR A 263 17.26 -10.28 -8.09
C THR A 263 17.54 -11.59 -7.36
N VAL A 264 18.75 -12.15 -7.51
CA VAL A 264 19.14 -13.38 -6.81
C VAL A 264 19.19 -13.16 -5.30
N LEU A 265 19.75 -12.05 -4.83
CA LEU A 265 19.77 -11.71 -3.40
C LEU A 265 18.34 -11.58 -2.83
N ASP A 266 17.45 -11.01 -3.59
CA ASP A 266 16.07 -10.78 -3.21
C ASP A 266 15.17 -12.03 -3.26
N THR A 267 15.60 -13.10 -3.93
CA THR A 267 14.76 -14.28 -4.22
C THR A 267 14.15 -14.91 -2.97
N VAL A 268 14.91 -15.06 -1.88
CA VAL A 268 14.41 -15.68 -0.64
C VAL A 268 13.45 -14.75 0.10
N TRP A 269 13.73 -13.45 0.05
CA TRP A 269 12.82 -12.43 0.57
C TRP A 269 11.48 -12.46 -0.17
N ALA A 270 11.52 -12.37 -1.50
CA ALA A 270 10.33 -12.40 -2.35
C ALA A 270 9.53 -13.69 -2.19
N PHE A 271 10.20 -14.83 -2.02
CA PHE A 271 9.53 -16.10 -1.76
C PHE A 271 8.65 -16.01 -0.50
N TRP A 272 9.22 -15.65 0.63
CA TRP A 272 8.46 -15.60 1.89
C TRP A 272 7.48 -14.43 1.95
N GLN A 273 7.71 -13.36 1.19
CA GLN A 273 6.78 -12.25 1.08
C GLN A 273 5.49 -12.63 0.34
N TYR A 274 5.58 -13.42 -0.75
CA TYR A 274 4.44 -13.65 -1.65
C TYR A 274 4.00 -15.11 -1.77
N SER A 275 4.84 -16.07 -1.43
CA SER A 275 4.52 -17.48 -1.49
C SER A 275 4.16 -18.04 -0.10
N THR A 276 3.80 -19.32 -0.06
CA THR A 276 3.45 -20.03 1.16
C THR A 276 4.44 -21.17 1.45
N ALA A 277 4.40 -21.74 2.64
CA ALA A 277 5.22 -22.92 2.96
C ALA A 277 4.93 -24.13 2.04
N ALA A 278 3.74 -24.23 1.45
CA ALA A 278 3.41 -25.28 0.48
C ALA A 278 4.21 -25.13 -0.83
N ASP A 279 4.55 -23.90 -1.21
CA ASP A 279 5.30 -23.61 -2.45
C ASP A 279 6.76 -24.05 -2.37
N CYS A 280 7.26 -24.44 -1.20
CA CYS A 280 8.57 -25.08 -1.04
C CYS A 280 8.73 -26.33 -1.93
N ALA A 281 7.64 -27.00 -2.24
CA ALA A 281 7.66 -28.16 -3.14
C ALA A 281 7.99 -27.81 -4.60
N SER A 282 7.85 -26.54 -4.99
CA SER A 282 8.18 -26.05 -6.34
C SER A 282 9.64 -25.62 -6.50
N VAL A 283 10.41 -25.54 -5.41
CA VAL A 283 11.80 -25.08 -5.44
C VAL A 283 12.66 -26.05 -6.26
N PRO A 284 13.36 -25.60 -7.32
CA PRO A 284 14.11 -26.48 -8.18
C PRO A 284 15.32 -27.10 -7.47
N PRO A 285 15.65 -28.36 -7.76
CA PRO A 285 16.83 -29.02 -7.21
C PRO A 285 18.13 -28.43 -7.81
N ALA A 286 19.27 -28.67 -7.17
CA ALA A 286 20.58 -28.24 -7.67
C ALA A 286 20.92 -28.74 -9.08
N THR A 287 20.27 -29.81 -9.53
CA THR A 287 20.43 -30.42 -10.86
C THR A 287 19.54 -29.82 -11.94
N ALA A 288 18.67 -28.86 -11.59
CA ALA A 288 17.82 -28.16 -12.57
C ALA A 288 18.67 -27.49 -13.66
N THR A 289 18.14 -27.39 -14.89
CA THR A 289 18.82 -26.67 -15.97
C THR A 289 18.89 -25.15 -15.68
N ASP A 290 19.71 -24.43 -16.43
CA ASP A 290 19.82 -22.98 -16.27
C ASP A 290 18.49 -22.28 -16.58
N GLU A 291 17.75 -22.75 -17.61
CA GLU A 291 16.44 -22.22 -17.99
C GLU A 291 15.37 -22.49 -16.90
N GLN A 292 15.39 -23.69 -16.32
CA GLN A 292 14.47 -24.01 -15.22
C GLN A 292 14.73 -23.14 -13.98
N LEU A 293 16.00 -22.97 -13.64
CA LEU A 293 16.41 -22.13 -12.51
C LEU A 293 16.06 -20.66 -12.76
N TYR A 294 16.35 -20.15 -13.97
CA TYR A 294 15.99 -18.79 -14.37
C TYR A 294 14.48 -18.55 -14.29
N ALA A 295 13.69 -19.43 -14.91
CA ALA A 295 12.24 -19.28 -14.94
C ALA A 295 11.62 -19.33 -13.54
N TRP A 296 12.16 -20.15 -12.64
CA TRP A 296 11.66 -20.20 -11.25
C TRP A 296 12.00 -18.93 -10.49
N ILE A 297 13.26 -18.42 -10.60
CA ILE A 297 13.65 -17.14 -9.98
C ILE A 297 12.82 -16.00 -10.54
N ASP A 298 12.60 -15.96 -11.87
CA ASP A 298 11.75 -14.95 -12.49
C ASP A 298 10.31 -15.00 -11.99
N ASN A 299 9.76 -16.20 -11.79
CA ASN A 299 8.42 -16.36 -11.24
C ASN A 299 8.32 -15.84 -9.80
N VAL A 300 9.35 -16.01 -8.97
CA VAL A 300 9.34 -15.62 -7.55
C VAL A 300 9.73 -14.16 -7.35
N ALA A 301 10.85 -13.71 -7.94
CA ALA A 301 11.45 -12.41 -7.68
C ALA A 301 11.32 -11.42 -8.84
N PHE A 302 10.96 -11.90 -10.02
CA PHE A 302 10.73 -11.12 -11.24
C PHE A 302 11.93 -10.26 -11.67
N PHE A 303 12.74 -10.75 -12.60
CA PHE A 303 13.90 -10.01 -13.11
C PHE A 303 13.55 -8.63 -13.69
N GLY A 304 12.36 -8.48 -14.28
CA GLY A 304 11.87 -7.20 -14.79
C GLY A 304 11.70 -6.12 -13.73
N PHE A 305 11.60 -6.49 -12.45
CA PHE A 305 11.48 -5.52 -11.36
C PHE A 305 12.76 -4.68 -11.18
N TYR A 306 13.94 -5.32 -11.25
CA TYR A 306 15.23 -4.66 -11.07
C TYR A 306 15.84 -4.13 -12.40
N THR A 307 14.97 -3.67 -13.30
CA THR A 307 15.32 -2.91 -14.51
C THR A 307 15.10 -1.42 -14.28
N ASP A 308 15.58 -0.55 -15.15
CA ASP A 308 15.31 0.89 -15.06
C ASP A 308 13.81 1.16 -15.13
N GLN A 309 13.08 0.43 -15.99
CA GLN A 309 11.62 0.55 -16.17
C GLN A 309 10.84 0.04 -14.96
N GLY A 310 11.24 -1.09 -14.37
CA GLY A 310 10.57 -1.65 -13.19
C GLY A 310 10.78 -0.79 -11.95
N LEU A 311 11.98 -0.25 -11.76
CA LEU A 311 12.35 0.55 -10.59
C LEU A 311 11.80 1.99 -10.63
N GLU A 312 11.59 2.58 -11.81
CA GLU A 312 11.19 3.99 -11.94
C GLU A 312 9.93 4.33 -11.14
N TYR A 313 8.94 3.45 -11.16
CA TYR A 313 7.71 3.62 -10.38
C TYR A 313 7.99 3.64 -8.87
N TYR A 314 8.99 2.86 -8.40
CA TYR A 314 9.30 2.68 -6.99
C TYR A 314 10.39 3.62 -6.46
N TRP A 315 10.99 4.50 -7.27
CA TRP A 315 11.99 5.45 -6.78
C TRP A 315 11.52 6.29 -5.58
N PRO A 316 10.27 6.77 -5.50
CA PRO A 316 9.83 7.47 -4.29
C PRO A 316 9.86 6.58 -3.04
N TYR A 317 9.48 5.31 -3.15
CA TYR A 317 9.59 4.36 -2.05
C TYR A 317 11.03 4.13 -1.63
N TYR A 318 11.91 3.80 -2.58
CA TYR A 318 13.33 3.55 -2.26
C TYR A 318 14.04 4.80 -1.74
N HIS A 319 13.65 5.99 -2.19
CA HIS A 319 14.16 7.24 -1.62
C HIS A 319 13.74 7.41 -0.15
N GLN A 320 12.48 7.13 0.20
CA GLN A 320 12.02 7.15 1.59
C GLN A 320 12.68 6.04 2.42
N ALA A 321 12.85 4.84 1.88
CA ALA A 321 13.56 3.75 2.55
C ALA A 321 15.02 4.14 2.82
N ALA A 322 15.71 4.69 1.82
CA ALA A 322 17.08 5.18 1.98
C ALA A 322 17.22 6.34 2.96
N THR A 323 16.19 7.17 3.12
CA THR A 323 16.26 8.39 3.94
C THR A 323 15.68 8.22 5.34
N GLN A 324 14.53 7.58 5.50
CA GLN A 324 13.81 7.60 6.78
C GLN A 324 13.19 6.26 7.21
N LEU A 325 12.62 5.46 6.26
CA LEU A 325 11.83 4.29 6.65
C LEU A 325 12.67 3.09 7.08
N GLY A 326 13.95 3.05 6.67
CA GLY A 326 14.83 1.92 6.91
C GLY A 326 14.79 0.86 5.79
N TRP A 327 15.71 -0.08 5.88
CA TRP A 327 15.86 -1.18 4.94
C TRP A 327 16.66 -2.33 5.55
N PRO A 328 16.26 -3.60 5.38
CA PRO A 328 16.96 -4.75 5.94
C PRO A 328 18.41 -4.87 5.44
N ASP A 329 19.36 -4.96 6.36
CA ASP A 329 20.78 -5.23 6.09
C ASP A 329 21.13 -6.70 6.37
N LEU A 330 20.87 -7.57 5.39
CA LEU A 330 20.99 -9.01 5.52
C LEU A 330 22.43 -9.48 5.39
N ALA A 331 22.86 -10.39 6.26
CA ALA A 331 24.22 -10.92 6.28
C ALA A 331 24.57 -11.82 5.09
N PHE A 332 23.60 -12.46 4.41
CA PHE A 332 23.81 -13.40 3.29
C PHE A 332 24.97 -14.39 3.50
N ALA A 333 25.12 -14.91 4.73
CA ALA A 333 26.29 -15.72 5.13
C ALA A 333 26.53 -16.94 4.22
N HIS A 334 25.46 -17.56 3.69
CA HIS A 334 25.50 -18.69 2.77
C HIS A 334 26.00 -18.33 1.36
N LEU A 335 26.08 -17.03 1.01
CA LEU A 335 26.54 -16.53 -0.31
C LEU A 335 27.96 -15.98 -0.26
N ARG A 336 28.67 -16.12 0.89
CA ARG A 336 30.03 -15.60 1.04
C ARG A 336 30.96 -16.12 -0.06
N GLY A 337 31.63 -15.19 -0.74
CA GLY A 337 32.56 -15.48 -1.84
C GLY A 337 31.88 -15.71 -3.19
N LEU A 338 30.54 -15.65 -3.29
CA LEU A 338 29.79 -15.77 -4.55
C LEU A 338 29.27 -14.42 -5.07
N THR A 339 29.00 -13.48 -4.16
CA THR A 339 28.58 -12.12 -4.52
C THR A 339 29.77 -11.33 -5.12
N ARG A 340 29.51 -10.53 -6.15
CA ARG A 340 30.48 -9.64 -6.80
C ARG A 340 30.42 -8.21 -6.28
N TYR A 341 29.25 -7.79 -5.82
CA TYR A 341 28.99 -6.39 -5.49
C TYR A 341 28.69 -6.24 -3.99
N ARG A 342 29.60 -5.53 -3.32
CA ARG A 342 29.41 -5.20 -1.90
C ARG A 342 28.22 -4.23 -1.75
N ASP A 343 27.48 -4.39 -0.67
CA ASP A 343 26.38 -3.50 -0.26
C ASP A 343 25.33 -3.26 -1.39
N LEU A 344 25.15 -4.30 -2.25
CA LEU A 344 24.20 -4.20 -3.37
C LEU A 344 22.75 -4.18 -2.88
N TYR A 345 22.40 -5.01 -1.89
CA TYR A 345 21.04 -5.15 -1.38
C TYR A 345 20.68 -3.98 -0.43
N GLN A 346 20.75 -2.75 -0.97
CA GLN A 346 20.50 -1.51 -0.25
C GLN A 346 19.61 -0.57 -1.10
N PRO A 347 18.72 0.25 -0.50
CA PRO A 347 17.78 1.09 -1.26
C PRO A 347 18.49 2.10 -2.18
N ASN A 348 19.64 2.61 -1.78
CA ASN A 348 20.44 3.50 -2.63
C ASN A 348 20.97 2.82 -3.91
N SER A 349 21.10 1.49 -3.93
CA SER A 349 21.57 0.76 -5.11
C SER A 349 20.55 0.74 -6.25
N VAL A 350 19.26 0.87 -5.93
CA VAL A 350 18.14 0.86 -6.86
C VAL A 350 17.60 2.27 -7.16
N LEU A 351 18.39 3.29 -6.83
CA LEU A 351 18.10 4.69 -7.14
C LEU A 351 19.10 5.25 -8.15
N PRO A 352 18.66 6.12 -9.07
CA PRO A 352 19.56 6.99 -9.80
C PRO A 352 20.47 7.78 -8.86
N ALA A 353 21.68 8.08 -9.31
CA ALA A 353 22.71 8.71 -8.46
C ALA A 353 22.24 10.02 -7.81
N GLU A 354 21.48 10.82 -8.55
CA GLU A 354 20.93 12.11 -8.10
C GLU A 354 19.84 11.99 -7.03
N LEU A 355 19.25 10.79 -6.85
CA LEU A 355 18.22 10.52 -5.85
C LEU A 355 18.75 9.83 -4.59
N ARG A 356 20.02 9.45 -4.57
CA ARG A 356 20.65 8.79 -3.43
C ARG A 356 20.82 9.75 -2.26
N ALA A 357 20.53 9.28 -1.06
CA ALA A 357 20.59 10.12 0.13
C ALA A 357 21.08 9.32 1.35
N ARG A 358 21.47 10.05 2.40
CA ARG A 358 21.87 9.45 3.68
C ARG A 358 20.67 9.09 4.53
N HIS A 359 20.73 7.97 5.19
CA HIS A 359 19.74 7.57 6.18
C HIS A 359 19.71 8.52 7.39
N GLN A 360 18.49 8.85 7.81
CA GLN A 360 18.16 9.74 8.91
C GLN A 360 17.20 8.98 9.85
N PRO A 361 17.71 8.19 10.81
CA PRO A 361 16.87 7.30 11.61
C PRO A 361 15.93 8.03 12.59
N LEU A 362 16.28 9.26 13.01
CA LEU A 362 15.57 9.95 14.09
C LEU A 362 14.06 10.11 13.88
N PRO A 363 13.54 10.40 12.68
CA PRO A 363 12.10 10.52 12.50
C PRO A 363 11.34 9.22 12.78
N MET A 364 11.83 8.07 12.31
CA MET A 364 11.18 6.78 12.58
C MET A 364 11.46 6.26 14.00
N LEU A 365 12.63 6.54 14.59
CA LEU A 365 12.87 6.28 16.01
C LEU A 365 11.90 7.05 16.92
N ASP A 366 11.55 8.30 16.57
CA ASP A 366 10.51 9.05 17.28
C ASP A 366 9.13 8.42 17.14
N VAL A 367 8.80 7.91 15.94
CA VAL A 367 7.54 7.19 15.68
C VAL A 367 7.50 5.89 16.49
N ASP A 368 8.55 5.06 16.44
CA ASP A 368 8.63 3.81 17.20
C ASP A 368 8.50 4.04 18.71
N LEU A 369 9.27 4.98 19.26
CA LEU A 369 9.20 5.32 20.68
C LEU A 369 7.78 5.76 21.09
N TRP A 370 7.13 6.57 20.26
CA TRP A 370 5.76 7.01 20.50
C TRP A 370 4.78 5.83 20.44
N VAL A 371 4.92 4.93 19.46
CA VAL A 371 4.08 3.73 19.36
C VAL A 371 4.19 2.88 20.62
N ARG A 372 5.41 2.62 21.08
CA ARG A 372 5.67 1.81 22.30
C ARG A 372 5.12 2.43 23.58
N THR A 373 5.12 3.76 23.68
CA THR A 373 4.88 4.42 24.98
C THR A 373 3.57 5.20 25.06
N GLN A 374 3.03 5.69 23.94
CA GLN A 374 1.94 6.66 23.93
C GLN A 374 0.79 6.30 22.98
N SER A 375 0.99 5.36 22.06
CA SER A 375 -0.06 5.02 21.08
C SER A 375 -1.33 4.53 21.77
N GLU A 376 -2.48 4.88 21.21
CA GLU A 376 -3.80 4.44 21.64
C GLU A 376 -4.66 4.12 20.43
N ARG A 377 -5.44 3.05 20.52
CA ARG A 377 -6.34 2.56 19.46
C ARG A 377 -5.59 2.28 18.15
N MET A 378 -4.52 1.51 18.30
CA MET A 378 -3.77 0.98 17.17
C MET A 378 -3.85 -0.54 17.16
N MET A 379 -4.16 -1.10 16.00
CA MET A 379 -4.20 -2.54 15.75
C MET A 379 -3.17 -2.87 14.68
N PHE A 380 -2.27 -3.77 15.01
CA PHE A 380 -1.25 -4.28 14.10
C PHE A 380 -1.55 -5.73 13.77
N VAL A 381 -1.53 -6.09 12.49
CA VAL A 381 -1.73 -7.46 12.00
C VAL A 381 -0.54 -7.86 11.16
N TYR A 382 0.18 -8.90 11.58
CA TYR A 382 1.41 -9.37 10.95
C TYR A 382 1.30 -10.82 10.48
N GLY A 383 2.12 -11.21 9.51
CA GLY A 383 2.25 -12.60 9.08
C GLY A 383 3.41 -13.31 9.77
N GLN A 384 3.20 -14.53 10.27
CA GLN A 384 4.27 -15.29 10.92
C GLN A 384 5.42 -15.63 9.96
N ASN A 385 5.12 -15.84 8.67
CA ASN A 385 6.10 -16.18 7.64
C ASN A 385 6.46 -14.97 6.74
N ASP A 386 6.03 -13.78 7.12
CA ASP A 386 6.34 -12.54 6.40
C ASP A 386 7.68 -11.96 6.84
N PRO A 387 8.68 -11.80 5.96
CA PRO A 387 9.95 -11.21 6.33
C PRO A 387 9.83 -9.77 6.84
N TRP A 388 8.92 -8.96 6.30
CA TRP A 388 8.67 -7.60 6.78
C TRP A 388 8.09 -7.56 8.20
N SER A 389 7.51 -8.67 8.67
CA SER A 389 6.99 -8.82 10.04
C SER A 389 8.05 -9.29 11.05
N ALA A 390 9.32 -9.45 10.64
CA ALA A 390 10.42 -9.77 11.55
C ALA A 390 10.75 -8.58 12.46
N GLU A 391 10.86 -7.39 11.90
CA GLU A 391 10.92 -6.13 12.63
C GLU A 391 9.58 -5.41 12.52
N ARG A 392 8.92 -5.22 13.66
CA ARG A 392 7.53 -4.80 13.74
C ARG A 392 7.29 -3.82 14.88
N PHE A 393 6.35 -2.92 14.69
CA PHE A 393 5.89 -2.05 15.75
C PHE A 393 5.40 -2.84 16.97
N THR A 394 5.77 -2.39 18.15
CA THR A 394 5.25 -2.91 19.42
C THR A 394 4.33 -1.86 20.01
N PRO A 395 3.00 -2.07 20.03
CA PRO A 395 2.07 -1.06 20.53
C PRO A 395 2.17 -0.90 22.04
N SER A 396 1.75 0.29 22.52
CA SER A 396 1.52 0.52 23.95
C SER A 396 0.37 -0.36 24.42
N GLY A 397 0.27 -0.60 25.74
CA GLY A 397 -0.86 -1.34 26.32
C GLY A 397 -2.18 -0.55 26.41
N ARG A 398 -2.29 0.63 25.71
CA ARG A 398 -3.46 1.53 25.82
C ARG A 398 -4.46 1.28 24.69
N ASP A 399 -5.39 0.34 24.87
CA ASP A 399 -6.39 -0.03 23.86
C ASP A 399 -5.74 -0.27 22.47
N SER A 400 -4.57 -0.88 22.47
CA SER A 400 -3.77 -1.16 21.25
C SER A 400 -3.36 -2.61 21.24
N TYR A 401 -3.37 -3.25 20.06
CA TYR A 401 -3.32 -4.69 19.89
C TYR A 401 -2.30 -5.08 18.82
N LEU A 402 -1.69 -6.24 19.00
CA LEU A 402 -0.81 -6.86 18.03
C LEU A 402 -1.25 -8.30 17.81
N TYR A 403 -1.57 -8.66 16.58
CA TYR A 403 -1.93 -10.00 16.15
C TYR A 403 -0.91 -10.53 15.16
N VAL A 404 -0.62 -11.84 15.23
CA VAL A 404 0.25 -12.53 14.28
C VAL A 404 -0.50 -13.70 13.69
N VAL A 405 -0.78 -13.65 12.40
CA VAL A 405 -1.50 -14.72 11.67
C VAL A 405 -0.56 -15.92 11.48
N PRO A 406 -0.89 -17.10 12.04
CA PRO A 406 -0.04 -18.29 11.92
C PRO A 406 0.16 -18.70 10.47
N GLY A 407 1.42 -18.93 10.07
CA GLY A 407 1.78 -19.40 8.73
C GLY A 407 1.53 -18.44 7.57
N ALA A 408 0.96 -17.24 7.82
CA ALA A 408 0.69 -16.25 6.78
C ALA A 408 1.95 -15.51 6.35
N ASN A 409 1.99 -15.14 5.08
CA ASN A 409 2.98 -14.27 4.47
C ASN A 409 2.57 -12.79 4.56
N HIS A 410 3.07 -11.93 3.67
CA HIS A 410 2.77 -10.49 3.62
C HIS A 410 1.30 -10.17 3.32
N GLY A 411 0.47 -11.15 2.98
CA GLY A 411 -0.98 -11.03 2.80
C GLY A 411 -1.81 -11.19 4.09
N ALA A 412 -1.18 -11.22 5.27
CA ALA A 412 -1.87 -11.37 6.55
C ALA A 412 -2.91 -10.27 6.78
N ASN A 413 -4.12 -10.67 7.21
CA ASN A 413 -5.24 -9.77 7.45
C ASN A 413 -6.12 -10.28 8.62
N ILE A 414 -7.12 -9.51 9.04
CA ILE A 414 -8.02 -9.89 10.15
C ILE A 414 -8.79 -11.17 9.82
N ALA A 415 -9.22 -11.34 8.57
CA ALA A 415 -9.98 -12.52 8.15
C ALA A 415 -9.16 -13.82 8.24
N SER A 416 -7.83 -13.72 8.24
CA SER A 416 -6.91 -14.86 8.35
C SER A 416 -6.48 -15.19 9.79
N LEU A 417 -6.93 -14.40 10.77
CA LEU A 417 -6.66 -14.66 12.19
C LEU A 417 -7.43 -15.91 12.69
N PRO A 418 -6.93 -16.59 13.73
CA PRO A 418 -7.71 -17.58 14.45
C PRO A 418 -9.05 -16.99 14.92
N ASP A 419 -10.11 -17.79 14.92
CA ASP A 419 -11.50 -17.36 15.17
C ASP A 419 -11.70 -16.45 16.41
N ALA A 420 -10.97 -16.71 17.50
CA ALA A 420 -11.11 -15.92 18.73
C ALA A 420 -10.50 -14.53 18.54
N GLU A 421 -9.30 -14.45 18.02
CA GLU A 421 -8.60 -13.18 17.74
C GLU A 421 -9.31 -12.38 16.65
N GLN A 422 -9.82 -13.05 15.60
CA GLN A 422 -10.61 -12.41 14.55
C GLN A 422 -11.85 -11.72 15.13
N ARG A 423 -12.62 -12.43 16.00
CA ARG A 423 -13.80 -11.85 16.65
C ARG A 423 -13.44 -10.65 17.55
N GLU A 424 -12.32 -10.76 18.28
CA GLU A 424 -11.83 -9.68 19.14
C GLU A 424 -11.42 -8.46 18.31
N ALA A 425 -10.67 -8.65 17.24
CA ALA A 425 -10.24 -7.58 16.33
C ALA A 425 -11.45 -6.86 15.71
N ILE A 426 -12.43 -7.61 15.19
CA ILE A 426 -13.66 -7.04 14.62
C ILE A 426 -14.47 -6.28 15.69
N ALA A 427 -14.63 -6.84 16.90
CA ALA A 427 -15.35 -6.20 17.98
C ALA A 427 -14.65 -4.91 18.43
N THR A 428 -13.33 -4.93 18.50
CA THR A 428 -12.50 -3.76 18.82
C THR A 428 -12.65 -2.65 17.79
N LEU A 429 -12.54 -2.99 16.50
CA LEU A 429 -12.71 -2.03 15.41
C LEU A 429 -14.10 -1.37 15.44
N ARG A 430 -15.15 -2.17 15.65
CA ARG A 430 -16.53 -1.67 15.81
C ARG A 430 -16.69 -0.78 17.02
N ARG A 431 -16.08 -1.11 18.14
CA ARG A 431 -16.10 -0.31 19.37
C ARG A 431 -15.46 1.07 19.16
N TRP A 432 -14.36 1.16 18.40
CA TRP A 432 -13.69 2.43 18.12
C TRP A 432 -14.57 3.41 17.34
N VAL A 433 -15.52 2.92 16.56
CA VAL A 433 -16.47 3.76 15.82
C VAL A 433 -17.83 3.93 16.52
N GLY A 434 -17.94 3.56 17.80
CA GLY A 434 -19.14 3.77 18.59
C GLY A 434 -20.09 2.57 18.67
N GLY A 435 -19.65 1.37 18.26
CA GLY A 435 -20.38 0.10 18.38
C GLY A 435 -21.35 -0.18 17.23
N THR A 436 -22.09 -1.29 17.37
CA THR A 436 -22.95 -1.85 16.31
C THR A 436 -24.21 -1.04 16.00
N SER A 437 -24.63 -0.13 16.89
CA SER A 437 -25.83 0.68 16.69
C SER A 437 -25.73 1.71 15.55
N LEU A 438 -24.50 2.01 15.11
CA LEU A 438 -24.26 2.92 13.97
C LEU A 438 -24.14 2.17 12.63
N LEU A 439 -24.07 0.84 12.67
CA LEU A 439 -23.91 0.05 11.46
C LEU A 439 -25.31 -0.23 10.87
N ARG A 440 -25.51 0.24 9.65
CA ARG A 440 -26.64 -0.23 8.84
C ARG A 440 -26.45 -1.71 8.52
N SER A 441 -27.53 -2.44 8.27
CA SER A 441 -27.41 -3.82 7.76
C SER A 441 -26.49 -3.82 6.53
N PRO A 442 -25.55 -4.77 6.42
CA PRO A 442 -24.66 -4.83 5.27
C PRO A 442 -25.46 -4.77 3.98
N GLY A 443 -25.20 -3.76 3.16
CA GLY A 443 -25.80 -3.68 1.85
C GLY A 443 -25.38 -4.88 0.99
N THR A 444 -26.23 -5.33 0.10
CA THR A 444 -25.96 -6.43 -0.84
C THR A 444 -24.95 -6.07 -1.94
N ALA A 445 -24.25 -4.94 -1.80
CA ALA A 445 -23.30 -4.46 -2.80
C ALA A 445 -22.07 -5.35 -2.86
N THR A 446 -21.85 -5.98 -4.00
CA THR A 446 -20.71 -6.85 -4.31
C THR A 446 -19.60 -6.07 -4.99
N LEU A 447 -19.02 -5.05 -4.32
CA LEU A 447 -17.80 -4.43 -4.80
C LEU A 447 -16.61 -5.36 -4.54
N PRO A 448 -15.61 -5.38 -5.43
CA PRO A 448 -14.40 -6.16 -5.21
C PRO A 448 -13.67 -5.70 -3.95
N ASP A 449 -12.95 -6.62 -3.34
CA ASP A 449 -12.03 -6.33 -2.27
C ASP A 449 -10.79 -5.62 -2.82
N ASP A 450 -10.28 -4.65 -2.06
CA ASP A 450 -9.02 -4.03 -2.36
C ASP A 450 -7.89 -4.96 -1.89
N ASP A 451 -7.06 -5.42 -2.80
CA ASP A 451 -5.79 -6.00 -2.45
C ASP A 451 -4.86 -4.87 -2.03
N MET A 452 -4.74 -4.66 -0.72
CA MET A 452 -3.93 -3.60 -0.15
C MET A 452 -2.43 -3.77 -0.41
N LEU A 453 -2.02 -4.88 -1.04
CA LEU A 453 -0.62 -5.15 -1.36
C LEU A 453 -0.26 -4.69 -2.77
N VAL A 454 0.95 -4.16 -2.90
CA VAL A 454 1.54 -3.86 -4.20
C VAL A 454 2.42 -5.03 -4.62
N HIS A 455 1.96 -5.79 -5.62
CA HIS A 455 2.73 -6.89 -6.19
C HIS A 455 3.80 -6.36 -7.15
N ARG A 456 4.93 -7.07 -7.23
CA ARG A 456 6.06 -6.70 -8.12
C ARG A 456 5.74 -6.87 -9.60
N ARG A 457 4.87 -7.82 -9.95
CA ARG A 457 4.34 -7.98 -11.30
C ARG A 457 3.10 -7.10 -11.44
N PRO A 458 3.03 -6.23 -12.45
CA PRO A 458 1.77 -5.61 -12.82
C PRO A 458 0.76 -6.71 -13.16
N ALA A 459 -0.48 -6.58 -12.69
CA ALA A 459 -1.57 -7.46 -13.04
C ALA A 459 -1.88 -7.37 -14.55
#